data_38f768af40f4f345c34c0a6db6f39d48
#
_entry.id   38f768af40f4f345c34c0a6db6f39d48
#
_cell.length_a   1.000
_cell.length_b   1.000
_cell.length_c   1.000
_cell.angle_alpha   90.00
_cell.angle_beta   90.00
_cell.angle_gamma   90.00
#
_symmetry.space_group_name_H-M   'P 1'
#
loop_
_entity.id
_entity.type
_entity.pdbx_description
1 polymer ?
#
loop_
_entity_poly.entity_id
_entity_poly.type
_entity_poly.pdbx_seq_one_letter_code
_entity_poly.pdbx_strand_id
1 'polypeptide(L)'
;MLEARWADENELQNAEIMNEQSAEFLSEYLETPAPTGLEMDAQRLWAEYIKPYTDEVQCDAYGSTWAVLRAAGENAPTLMLDAHADEIGFSIRYIDDNGFARVERVGGSDVAIARGRRIRFIGTDGEVIGITGNTAIHLRGGAADEKAPKLHELYVDFGCDSREEVEALGLRVGSVGVYCDGPLMLNDGRRLVCRALDDRLCGFVLAEVARTLAEKGIKPAWNVVFANTVQEEIGCVGAGMLAFRLQPDAAICLDVTHATDSPGLDKGRYGDVRLGQGGCLSFGPVCHPNINARLELLSFEQDIPLQREVSGRSTGTNADQVYRSRGGVPATCFSLPLRYMHSPVETADMRDVQSCIDLLVAFVASLTSQDDFRHRL
;
A
#
# COMPACT_ATOMS: atom_id res chain seq x y z
N MET A 1 -11.51 21.93 21.48
CA MET A 1 -10.46 21.54 20.56
C MET A 1 -9.54 20.62 21.33
N LEU A 2 -9.74 19.31 21.18
CA LEU A 2 -8.79 18.29 21.60
C LEU A 2 -7.97 18.01 20.34
N GLU A 3 -6.83 18.67 20.22
CA GLU A 3 -5.79 18.24 19.30
C GLU A 3 -5.41 16.81 19.72
N ALA A 4 -5.82 15.84 18.90
CA ALA A 4 -5.21 14.53 18.96
C ALA A 4 -3.71 14.80 18.68
N ARG A 5 -2.84 14.61 19.65
CA ARG A 5 -1.40 14.54 19.44
C ARG A 5 -1.16 13.27 18.61
N TRP A 6 -1.10 13.49 17.34
CA TRP A 6 -0.45 12.58 16.41
C TRP A 6 1.03 12.49 16.80
N ALA A 7 1.69 11.41 16.41
CA ALA A 7 3.11 11.24 16.70
C ALA A 7 3.84 12.57 16.48
N ASP A 8 4.50 13.06 17.51
CA ASP A 8 5.30 14.27 17.43
C ASP A 8 6.26 14.06 16.25
N GLU A 9 6.41 15.06 15.37
CA GLU A 9 7.34 15.00 14.22
C GLU A 9 8.73 14.49 14.67
N ASN A 10 9.09 14.71 15.92
CA ASN A 10 10.29 14.18 16.57
C ASN A 10 10.29 12.65 16.77
N GLU A 11 9.15 11.96 16.82
CA GLU A 11 9.11 10.49 17.00
C GLU A 11 9.40 9.75 15.69
N LEU A 12 9.02 10.31 14.54
CA LEU A 12 9.40 9.78 13.23
C LEU A 12 10.88 10.04 12.92
N GLN A 13 11.45 11.17 13.40
CA GLN A 13 12.85 11.54 13.21
C GLN A 13 13.84 10.68 14.02
N ASN A 14 13.40 10.03 15.10
CA ASN A 14 14.27 9.14 15.91
C ASN A 14 14.58 7.78 15.26
N ALA A 15 13.92 7.43 14.16
CA ALA A 15 14.40 6.36 13.31
C ALA A 15 15.60 6.90 12.50
N GLU A 16 16.83 6.43 12.76
CA GLU A 16 18.05 6.71 11.94
C GLU A 16 17.85 6.44 10.43
N ILE A 17 16.66 6.00 10.04
CA ILE A 17 16.24 5.49 8.73
C ILE A 17 15.74 6.61 7.81
N MET A 18 15.17 7.69 8.37
CA MET A 18 14.52 8.75 7.56
C MET A 18 15.05 10.14 7.94
N ASN A 19 15.22 10.99 6.93
CA ASN A 19 15.41 12.42 7.17
C ASN A 19 14.06 13.11 7.43
N GLU A 20 14.09 14.35 7.87
CA GLU A 20 12.90 15.16 8.22
C GLU A 20 11.89 15.23 7.05
N GLN A 21 12.36 15.48 5.83
CA GLN A 21 11.51 15.56 4.63
C GLN A 21 10.81 14.23 4.31
N SER A 22 11.52 13.10 4.46
CA SER A 22 10.94 11.77 4.25
C SER A 22 9.90 11.43 5.30
N ALA A 23 10.14 11.82 6.56
CA ALA A 23 9.21 11.59 7.67
C ALA A 23 7.93 12.44 7.51
N GLU A 24 8.05 13.71 7.13
CA GLU A 24 6.92 14.59 6.84
C GLU A 24 6.07 14.04 5.68
N PHE A 25 6.73 13.68 4.57
CA PHE A 25 6.04 13.06 3.43
C PHE A 25 5.31 11.77 3.82
N LEU A 26 5.96 10.86 4.54
CA LEU A 26 5.34 9.59 4.95
C LEU A 26 4.10 9.85 5.82
N SER A 27 4.21 10.77 6.78
CA SER A 27 3.10 11.14 7.67
C SER A 27 1.90 11.69 6.89
N GLU A 28 2.13 12.67 6.02
CA GLU A 28 1.08 13.29 5.21
C GLU A 28 0.47 12.31 4.20
N TYR A 29 1.30 11.49 3.57
CA TYR A 29 0.87 10.48 2.61
C TYR A 29 -0.02 9.40 3.24
N LEU A 30 0.31 8.93 4.45
CA LEU A 30 -0.51 7.98 5.20
C LEU A 30 -1.79 8.62 5.78
N GLU A 31 -1.75 9.89 6.17
CA GLU A 31 -2.92 10.59 6.73
C GLU A 31 -3.98 10.88 5.67
N THR A 32 -3.57 11.15 4.42
CA THR A 32 -4.47 11.50 3.31
C THR A 32 -5.35 10.31 2.91
N PRO A 33 -6.69 10.42 2.93
CA PRO A 33 -7.56 9.35 2.47
C PRO A 33 -7.38 9.06 0.98
N ALA A 34 -7.28 7.77 0.62
CA ALA A 34 -7.26 7.36 -0.78
C ALA A 34 -8.02 6.03 -0.99
N PRO A 35 -9.31 5.96 -0.64
CA PRO A 35 -10.07 4.76 -0.91
C PRO A 35 -10.08 4.46 -2.41
N THR A 36 -10.09 3.17 -2.76
CA THR A 36 -10.11 2.71 -4.16
C THR A 36 -11.11 3.50 -5.01
N GLY A 37 -10.62 4.11 -6.07
CA GLY A 37 -11.36 4.98 -7.00
C GLY A 37 -11.31 6.48 -6.66
N LEU A 38 -10.69 6.88 -5.55
CA LEU A 38 -10.52 8.28 -5.12
C LEU A 38 -9.09 8.57 -4.63
N GLU A 39 -8.07 8.06 -5.35
CA GLU A 39 -6.66 8.06 -4.93
C GLU A 39 -5.94 9.39 -5.23
N MET A 40 -6.56 10.29 -5.99
CA MET A 40 -5.86 11.44 -6.59
C MET A 40 -5.19 12.40 -5.61
N ASP A 41 -5.69 12.56 -4.39
CA ASP A 41 -5.06 13.46 -3.43
C ASP A 41 -3.75 12.86 -2.90
N ALA A 42 -3.72 11.58 -2.57
CA ALA A 42 -2.49 10.87 -2.22
C ALA A 42 -1.51 10.78 -3.41
N GLN A 43 -2.02 10.59 -4.63
CA GLN A 43 -1.20 10.59 -5.85
C GLN A 43 -0.50 11.93 -6.12
N ARG A 44 -1.16 13.06 -5.81
CA ARG A 44 -0.53 14.40 -5.94
C ARG A 44 0.62 14.55 -4.96
N LEU A 45 0.45 14.16 -3.70
CA LEU A 45 1.51 14.19 -2.69
C LEU A 45 2.71 13.34 -3.13
N TRP A 46 2.44 12.11 -3.56
CA TRP A 46 3.48 11.22 -4.05
C TRP A 46 4.22 11.80 -5.26
N ALA A 47 3.48 12.35 -6.23
CA ALA A 47 4.05 12.97 -7.43
C ALA A 47 4.92 14.19 -7.11
N GLU A 48 4.49 15.04 -6.18
CA GLU A 48 5.25 16.20 -5.73
C GLU A 48 6.56 15.80 -5.03
N TYR A 49 6.50 14.77 -4.19
CA TYR A 49 7.67 14.27 -3.47
C TYR A 49 8.70 13.63 -4.40
N ILE A 50 8.29 12.78 -5.35
CA ILE A 50 9.22 12.05 -6.23
C ILE A 50 9.79 12.91 -7.37
N LYS A 51 9.07 13.96 -7.76
CA LYS A 51 9.41 14.81 -8.92
C LYS A 51 10.85 15.36 -8.93
N PRO A 52 11.43 15.83 -7.81
CA PRO A 52 12.81 16.34 -7.81
C PRO A 52 13.87 15.29 -8.12
N TYR A 53 13.55 14.01 -8.01
CA TYR A 53 14.47 12.88 -8.11
C TYR A 53 14.34 12.10 -9.42
N THR A 54 13.46 12.55 -10.31
CA THR A 54 13.13 11.87 -11.57
C THR A 54 13.04 12.86 -12.72
N ASP A 55 13.13 12.35 -13.96
CA ASP A 55 13.14 13.21 -15.16
C ASP A 55 11.72 13.61 -15.59
N GLU A 56 10.71 12.81 -15.24
CA GLU A 56 9.35 12.98 -15.71
C GLU A 56 8.35 12.34 -14.74
N VAL A 57 7.20 12.99 -14.53
CA VAL A 57 6.05 12.43 -13.80
C VAL A 57 4.83 12.50 -14.69
N GLN A 58 4.09 11.42 -14.79
CA GLN A 58 2.88 11.27 -15.60
C GLN A 58 1.74 10.65 -14.81
N CYS A 59 0.51 10.81 -15.31
CA CYS A 59 -0.69 10.22 -14.75
C CYS A 59 -1.59 9.73 -15.90
N ASP A 60 -2.31 8.63 -15.71
CA ASP A 60 -3.28 8.13 -16.66
C ASP A 60 -4.71 8.62 -16.38
N ALA A 61 -5.66 8.14 -17.18
CA ALA A 61 -7.06 8.54 -17.07
C ALA A 61 -7.77 8.04 -15.79
N TYR A 62 -7.23 7.04 -15.11
CA TYR A 62 -7.78 6.49 -13.88
C TYR A 62 -7.00 6.92 -12.64
N GLY A 63 -5.88 7.64 -12.81
CA GLY A 63 -5.09 8.18 -11.70
C GLY A 63 -3.84 7.38 -11.37
N SER A 64 -3.54 6.27 -12.07
CA SER A 64 -2.23 5.63 -11.92
C SER A 64 -1.14 6.65 -12.27
N THR A 65 -0.27 6.93 -11.32
CA THR A 65 0.78 7.93 -11.44
C THR A 65 2.14 7.24 -11.47
N TRP A 66 3.01 7.68 -12.36
CA TRP A 66 4.36 7.11 -12.43
C TRP A 66 5.39 8.19 -12.71
N ALA A 67 6.60 7.95 -12.21
CA ALA A 67 7.76 8.78 -12.45
C ALA A 67 8.81 7.97 -13.22
N VAL A 68 9.60 8.63 -14.06
CA VAL A 68 10.62 8.00 -14.91
C VAL A 68 11.99 8.57 -14.58
N LEU A 69 12.93 7.71 -14.26
CA LEU A 69 14.37 8.02 -14.23
C LEU A 69 15.00 7.39 -15.47
N ARG A 70 15.48 8.24 -16.38
CA ARG A 70 15.98 7.81 -17.68
C ARG A 70 17.40 7.28 -17.60
N ALA A 71 17.66 6.20 -18.32
CA ALA A 71 19.01 5.73 -18.56
C ALA A 71 19.84 6.73 -19.37
N ALA A 72 21.15 6.62 -19.26
CA ALA A 72 22.07 7.44 -20.06
C ALA A 72 22.11 7.03 -21.55
N GLY A 73 21.68 5.82 -21.90
CA GLY A 73 21.73 5.25 -23.25
C GLY A 73 20.42 5.42 -24.02
N GLU A 74 20.51 5.66 -25.34
CA GLU A 74 19.34 5.58 -26.21
C GLU A 74 18.84 4.14 -26.31
N ASN A 75 17.50 3.94 -26.35
CA ASN A 75 16.83 2.63 -26.43
C ASN A 75 17.17 1.68 -25.26
N ALA A 76 17.45 2.22 -24.08
CA ALA A 76 17.66 1.40 -22.89
C ALA A 76 16.39 0.61 -22.54
N PRO A 77 16.52 -0.64 -22.03
CA PRO A 77 15.39 -1.40 -21.51
C PRO A 77 14.70 -0.66 -20.35
N THR A 78 13.49 -1.07 -20.03
CA THR A 78 12.67 -0.45 -18.98
C THR A 78 12.41 -1.43 -17.84
N LEU A 79 12.79 -1.04 -16.63
CA LEU A 79 12.39 -1.67 -15.37
C LEU A 79 11.18 -0.92 -14.80
N MET A 80 10.12 -1.61 -14.48
CA MET A 80 8.98 -1.09 -13.72
C MET A 80 9.09 -1.56 -12.27
N LEU A 81 9.14 -0.60 -11.34
CA LEU A 81 8.96 -0.81 -9.90
C LEU A 81 7.57 -0.31 -9.58
N ASP A 82 6.71 -1.15 -9.04
CA ASP A 82 5.28 -0.89 -8.89
C ASP A 82 4.82 -1.09 -7.45
N ALA A 83 3.92 -0.26 -6.98
CA ALA A 83 3.18 -0.34 -5.73
C ALA A 83 1.77 0.24 -5.95
N HIS A 84 0.83 0.08 -5.00
CA HIS A 84 -0.47 0.68 -5.16
C HIS A 84 -0.76 1.82 -4.17
N ALA A 85 -1.59 2.77 -4.60
CA ALA A 85 -1.92 3.97 -3.84
C ALA A 85 -3.25 3.84 -3.09
N ASP A 86 -4.12 2.95 -3.54
CA ASP A 86 -5.45 2.79 -2.97
C ASP A 86 -5.43 2.02 -1.65
N GLU A 87 -6.47 2.25 -0.87
CA GLU A 87 -6.73 1.56 0.39
C GLU A 87 -8.17 1.08 0.47
N ILE A 88 -8.40 0.05 1.27
CA ILE A 88 -9.73 -0.47 1.59
C ILE A 88 -10.61 0.56 2.28
N GLY A 89 -11.92 0.41 2.16
CA GLY A 89 -12.87 1.33 2.79
C GLY A 89 -14.31 0.86 2.78
N PHE A 90 -15.21 1.83 2.92
CA PHE A 90 -16.65 1.62 2.91
C PHE A 90 -17.33 2.68 2.06
N SER A 91 -18.33 2.28 1.26
CA SER A 91 -19.16 3.19 0.47
C SER A 91 -20.59 3.21 0.99
N ILE A 92 -21.21 4.39 1.09
CA ILE A 92 -22.61 4.52 1.48
C ILE A 92 -23.49 3.88 0.41
N ARG A 93 -24.27 2.88 0.80
CA ARG A 93 -25.21 2.16 -0.05
C ARG A 93 -26.64 2.72 0.05
N TYR A 94 -27.03 3.12 1.26
CA TYR A 94 -28.38 3.59 1.57
C TYR A 94 -28.37 4.47 2.82
N ILE A 95 -29.15 5.54 2.84
CA ILE A 95 -29.38 6.37 4.01
C ILE A 95 -30.85 6.22 4.39
N ASP A 96 -31.14 5.83 5.62
CA ASP A 96 -32.50 5.67 6.09
C ASP A 96 -33.11 6.99 6.59
N ASP A 97 -34.44 6.99 6.84
CA ASP A 97 -35.16 8.20 7.23
C ASP A 97 -34.82 8.70 8.64
N ASN A 98 -34.08 7.90 9.44
CA ASN A 98 -33.58 8.26 10.76
C ASN A 98 -32.11 8.72 10.75
N GLY A 99 -31.50 8.93 9.58
CA GLY A 99 -30.13 9.43 9.45
C GLY A 99 -29.01 8.37 9.55
N PHE A 100 -29.36 7.07 9.59
CA PHE A 100 -28.33 6.01 9.58
C PHE A 100 -27.98 5.61 8.15
N ALA A 101 -26.68 5.44 7.85
CA ALA A 101 -26.22 4.95 6.56
C ALA A 101 -25.87 3.47 6.60
N ARG A 102 -26.36 2.70 5.64
CA ARG A 102 -25.88 1.35 5.33
C ARG A 102 -24.73 1.44 4.35
N VAL A 103 -23.72 0.59 4.52
CA VAL A 103 -22.50 0.62 3.72
C VAL A 103 -22.26 -0.67 2.96
N GLU A 104 -21.54 -0.54 1.86
CA GLU A 104 -20.86 -1.62 1.14
C GLU A 104 -19.36 -1.50 1.41
N ARG A 105 -18.64 -2.62 1.45
CA ARG A 105 -17.19 -2.58 1.55
C ARG A 105 -16.57 -2.24 0.20
N VAL A 106 -15.45 -1.52 0.24
CA VAL A 106 -14.54 -1.29 -0.88
C VAL A 106 -13.29 -2.10 -0.58
N GLY A 107 -12.87 -2.96 -1.52
CA GLY A 107 -11.78 -3.89 -1.29
C GLY A 107 -12.07 -4.95 -0.22
N GLY A 108 -11.02 -5.39 0.45
CA GLY A 108 -11.05 -6.48 1.44
C GLY A 108 -11.39 -6.06 2.87
N SER A 109 -12.14 -4.97 3.10
CA SER A 109 -12.48 -4.47 4.45
C SER A 109 -13.12 -5.53 5.35
N ASP A 110 -12.56 -5.74 6.55
CA ASP A 110 -13.06 -6.71 7.52
C ASP A 110 -14.25 -6.14 8.32
N VAL A 111 -15.43 -6.72 8.08
CA VAL A 111 -16.68 -6.30 8.73
C VAL A 111 -16.64 -6.55 10.26
N ALA A 112 -15.89 -7.53 10.73
CA ALA A 112 -15.76 -7.80 12.16
C ALA A 112 -14.99 -6.70 12.90
N ILE A 113 -13.97 -6.14 12.24
CA ILE A 113 -13.15 -5.05 12.77
C ILE A 113 -13.88 -3.71 12.71
N ALA A 114 -14.76 -3.52 11.73
CA ALA A 114 -15.45 -2.26 11.49
C ALA A 114 -16.33 -1.79 12.64
N ARG A 115 -16.81 -2.70 13.51
CA ARG A 115 -17.66 -2.33 14.64
C ARG A 115 -16.96 -1.45 15.67
N GLY A 116 -17.63 -0.37 16.08
CA GLY A 116 -17.13 0.55 17.10
C GLY A 116 -15.99 1.42 16.60
N ARG A 117 -15.86 1.61 15.28
CA ARG A 117 -14.80 2.43 14.65
C ARG A 117 -15.34 3.76 14.17
N ARG A 118 -14.44 4.71 14.02
CA ARG A 118 -14.68 5.96 13.30
C ARG A 118 -14.25 5.79 11.86
N ILE A 119 -15.08 6.26 10.94
CA ILE A 119 -14.83 6.26 9.50
C ILE A 119 -14.93 7.71 9.02
N ARG A 120 -13.95 8.15 8.28
CA ARG A 120 -13.86 9.46 7.64
C ARG A 120 -14.36 9.31 6.22
N PHE A 121 -15.55 9.87 5.93
CA PHE A 121 -16.16 9.85 4.60
C PHE A 121 -15.79 11.10 3.83
N ILE A 122 -15.57 10.97 2.54
CA ILE A 122 -15.34 12.07 1.61
C ILE A 122 -16.71 12.56 1.13
N GLY A 123 -17.11 13.74 1.60
CA GLY A 123 -18.33 14.44 1.19
C GLY A 123 -18.02 15.50 0.12
N THR A 124 -19.09 16.16 -0.38
CA THR A 124 -18.95 17.22 -1.41
C THR A 124 -18.25 18.48 -0.88
N ASP A 125 -18.37 18.75 0.41
CA ASP A 125 -17.89 19.98 1.04
C ASP A 125 -16.72 19.74 2.02
N GLY A 126 -16.16 18.52 2.01
CA GLY A 126 -15.06 18.10 2.86
C GLY A 126 -15.29 16.74 3.51
N GLU A 127 -14.49 16.45 4.51
CA GLU A 127 -14.54 15.17 5.22
C GLU A 127 -15.58 15.18 6.34
N VAL A 128 -16.32 14.07 6.48
CA VAL A 128 -17.32 13.87 7.52
C VAL A 128 -17.03 12.59 8.30
N ILE A 129 -16.91 12.69 9.60
CA ILE A 129 -16.69 11.52 10.46
C ILE A 129 -18.03 10.89 10.84
N GLY A 130 -18.18 9.60 10.57
CA GLY A 130 -19.25 8.76 11.06
C GLY A 130 -18.75 7.66 11.99
N ILE A 131 -19.64 7.11 12.78
CA ILE A 131 -19.34 6.06 13.76
C ILE A 131 -20.07 4.78 13.36
N THR A 132 -19.33 3.68 13.18
CA THR A 132 -19.96 2.37 13.04
C THR A 132 -20.49 1.89 14.38
N GLY A 133 -21.80 1.89 14.53
CA GLY A 133 -22.47 1.52 15.77
C GLY A 133 -22.43 0.02 16.04
N ASN A 134 -22.75 -0.33 17.27
CA ASN A 134 -23.00 -1.69 17.69
C ASN A 134 -24.02 -1.72 18.84
N THR A 135 -24.88 -2.73 18.90
CA THR A 135 -25.79 -2.93 20.02
C THR A 135 -25.00 -3.07 21.32
N ALA A 136 -25.37 -2.31 22.34
CA ALA A 136 -24.74 -2.37 23.66
C ALA A 136 -24.76 -3.79 24.24
N ILE A 137 -23.69 -4.20 24.94
CA ILE A 137 -23.54 -5.56 25.48
C ILE A 137 -24.74 -5.99 26.34
N HIS A 138 -25.34 -5.07 27.10
CA HIS A 138 -26.49 -5.33 27.98
C HIS A 138 -27.81 -5.61 27.23
N LEU A 139 -27.86 -5.27 25.93
CA LEU A 139 -29.03 -5.47 25.08
C LEU A 139 -28.85 -6.66 24.11
N ARG A 140 -27.70 -7.35 24.16
CA ARG A 140 -27.40 -8.51 23.31
C ARG A 140 -27.93 -9.78 23.96
N GLY A 141 -28.63 -10.59 23.18
CA GLY A 141 -29.37 -11.79 23.65
C GLY A 141 -28.54 -13.07 23.81
N GLY A 142 -27.20 -13.01 23.90
CA GLY A 142 -26.34 -14.17 24.13
C GLY A 142 -25.33 -14.42 22.98
N ALA A 143 -24.73 -15.62 22.94
CA ALA A 143 -23.62 -15.98 22.07
C ALA A 143 -23.88 -15.78 20.55
N ALA A 144 -25.12 -15.71 20.09
CA ALA A 144 -25.46 -15.44 18.70
C ALA A 144 -25.11 -13.99 18.28
N ASP A 145 -25.20 -13.06 19.24
CA ASP A 145 -24.92 -11.63 19.01
C ASP A 145 -23.43 -11.29 19.13
N GLU A 146 -22.60 -12.25 19.53
CA GLU A 146 -21.14 -12.11 19.61
C GLU A 146 -20.44 -12.40 18.27
N LYS A 147 -21.18 -12.88 17.28
CA LYS A 147 -20.65 -13.11 15.93
C LYS A 147 -20.33 -11.80 15.22
N ALA A 148 -19.37 -11.86 14.30
CA ALA A 148 -19.13 -10.76 13.36
C ALA A 148 -20.45 -10.40 12.65
N PRO A 149 -20.77 -9.10 12.49
CA PRO A 149 -21.97 -8.69 11.76
C PRO A 149 -21.84 -9.11 10.30
N LYS A 150 -22.97 -9.36 9.66
CA LYS A 150 -22.99 -9.39 8.20
C LYS A 150 -22.87 -7.95 7.66
N LEU A 151 -22.32 -7.79 6.47
CA LEU A 151 -22.10 -6.46 5.89
C LEU A 151 -23.38 -5.59 5.89
N HIS A 152 -24.53 -6.17 5.54
CA HIS A 152 -25.81 -5.44 5.50
C HIS A 152 -26.36 -5.07 6.90
N GLU A 153 -25.78 -5.61 7.99
CA GLU A 153 -26.11 -5.27 9.37
C GLU A 153 -25.28 -4.09 9.88
N LEU A 154 -24.17 -3.79 9.19
CA LEU A 154 -23.31 -2.66 9.50
C LEU A 154 -24.01 -1.35 9.16
N TYR A 155 -23.94 -0.38 10.05
CA TYR A 155 -24.46 0.97 9.84
C TYR A 155 -23.51 2.01 10.40
N VAL A 156 -23.60 3.19 9.82
CA VAL A 156 -22.84 4.39 10.23
C VAL A 156 -23.82 5.42 10.76
N ASP A 157 -23.49 5.98 11.89
CA ASP A 157 -24.17 7.07 12.57
C ASP A 157 -23.35 8.35 12.40
N PHE A 158 -23.97 9.38 11.83
CA PHE A 158 -23.38 10.72 11.64
C PHE A 158 -23.88 11.73 12.67
N GLY A 159 -24.70 11.29 13.66
CA GLY A 159 -25.34 12.16 14.64
C GLY A 159 -26.49 12.97 14.07
N CYS A 160 -27.10 12.52 12.98
CA CYS A 160 -28.23 13.14 12.31
C CYS A 160 -29.54 12.42 12.65
N ASP A 161 -30.64 13.15 12.65
CA ASP A 161 -32.00 12.64 12.94
C ASP A 161 -32.81 12.33 11.68
N SER A 162 -32.27 12.68 10.49
CA SER A 162 -32.94 12.45 9.21
C SER A 162 -31.96 12.26 8.05
N ARG A 163 -32.47 11.71 6.93
CA ARG A 163 -31.75 11.59 5.68
C ARG A 163 -31.30 12.97 5.18
N GLU A 164 -32.16 13.95 5.23
CA GLU A 164 -31.92 15.31 4.75
C GLU A 164 -30.75 15.97 5.50
N GLU A 165 -30.64 15.70 6.80
CA GLU A 165 -29.48 16.18 7.59
C GLU A 165 -28.17 15.50 7.16
N VAL A 166 -28.17 14.20 6.89
CA VAL A 166 -26.97 13.51 6.36
C VAL A 166 -26.58 14.05 4.99
N GLU A 167 -27.56 14.27 4.11
CA GLU A 167 -27.33 14.87 2.78
C GLU A 167 -26.82 16.32 2.88
N ALA A 168 -27.27 17.07 3.87
CA ALA A 168 -26.80 18.42 4.15
C ALA A 168 -25.32 18.48 4.63
N LEU A 169 -24.76 17.35 5.14
CA LEU A 169 -23.34 17.21 5.41
C LEU A 169 -22.51 16.95 4.13
N GLY A 170 -23.14 16.95 2.95
CA GLY A 170 -22.48 16.63 1.68
C GLY A 170 -22.33 15.15 1.41
N LEU A 171 -22.99 14.28 2.19
CA LEU A 171 -22.94 12.83 2.01
C LEU A 171 -24.10 12.31 1.17
N ARG A 172 -23.85 11.28 0.37
CA ARG A 172 -24.85 10.66 -0.49
C ARG A 172 -24.53 9.19 -0.74
N VAL A 173 -25.44 8.47 -1.35
CA VAL A 173 -25.15 7.12 -1.85
C VAL A 173 -23.97 7.19 -2.82
N GLY A 174 -22.95 6.37 -2.57
CA GLY A 174 -21.67 6.38 -3.28
C GLY A 174 -20.56 7.20 -2.60
N SER A 175 -20.82 7.99 -1.54
CA SER A 175 -19.75 8.59 -0.74
C SER A 175 -18.91 7.48 -0.09
N VAL A 176 -17.57 7.57 -0.20
CA VAL A 176 -16.63 6.57 0.27
C VAL A 176 -15.90 7.10 1.49
N GLY A 177 -15.55 6.21 2.41
CA GLY A 177 -14.81 6.57 3.61
C GLY A 177 -13.83 5.48 4.02
N VAL A 178 -12.81 5.89 4.76
CA VAL A 178 -11.71 5.08 5.30
C VAL A 178 -11.69 5.17 6.83
N TYR A 179 -10.99 4.28 7.51
CA TYR A 179 -10.80 4.39 8.96
C TYR A 179 -10.09 5.70 9.33
N CYS A 180 -10.35 6.23 10.53
CA CYS A 180 -9.75 7.49 11.01
C CYS A 180 -8.35 7.31 11.62
N ASP A 181 -7.87 6.07 11.74
CA ASP A 181 -6.63 5.77 12.45
C ASP A 181 -5.42 6.19 11.60
N GLY A 182 -4.73 7.24 12.03
CA GLY A 182 -3.52 7.78 11.39
C GLY A 182 -2.23 7.12 11.91
N PRO A 183 -1.05 7.61 11.47
CA PRO A 183 0.24 7.04 11.82
C PRO A 183 0.55 7.17 13.32
N LEU A 184 1.06 6.09 13.90
CA LEU A 184 1.50 5.99 15.28
C LEU A 184 2.80 5.20 15.34
N MET A 185 3.81 5.77 15.98
CA MET A 185 5.07 5.06 16.23
C MET A 185 5.03 4.35 17.58
N LEU A 186 5.47 3.10 17.61
CA LEU A 186 5.66 2.29 18.81
C LEU A 186 7.14 1.89 18.93
N ASN A 187 7.55 1.59 20.18
CA ASN A 187 8.88 1.08 20.48
C ASN A 187 10.00 1.99 19.94
N ASP A 188 10.00 3.24 20.39
CA ASP A 188 11.01 4.26 20.07
C ASP A 188 11.24 4.45 18.56
N GLY A 189 10.13 4.59 17.79
CA GLY A 189 10.18 4.83 16.36
C GLY A 189 10.43 3.58 15.49
N ARG A 190 10.52 2.40 16.10
CA ARG A 190 10.83 1.16 15.37
C ARG A 190 9.64 0.56 14.64
N ARG A 191 8.43 0.70 15.19
CA ARG A 191 7.20 0.12 14.64
C ARG A 191 6.26 1.22 14.21
N LEU A 192 5.90 1.22 12.96
CA LEU A 192 4.87 2.09 12.42
C LEU A 192 3.52 1.36 12.45
N VAL A 193 2.51 2.00 13.01
CA VAL A 193 1.12 1.53 13.02
C VAL A 193 0.27 2.55 12.30
N CYS A 194 -0.52 2.12 11.34
CA CYS A 194 -1.45 2.99 10.63
C CYS A 194 -2.50 2.14 9.91
N ARG A 195 -3.59 2.76 9.44
CA ARG A 195 -4.34 2.24 8.30
C ARG A 195 -3.52 2.44 7.02
N ALA A 196 -3.82 1.73 5.96
CA ALA A 196 -3.23 1.94 4.63
C ALA A 196 -1.70 1.83 4.55
N LEU A 197 -1.04 1.10 5.48
CA LEU A 197 0.32 0.65 5.23
C LEU A 197 0.33 -0.30 4.02
N ASP A 198 -0.74 -1.03 3.83
CA ASP A 198 -1.17 -1.69 2.62
C ASP A 198 -1.78 -0.66 1.66
N ASP A 199 -1.13 -0.25 0.56
CA ASP A 199 0.28 -0.52 0.19
C ASP A 199 1.05 0.82 0.04
N ARG A 200 0.56 1.86 0.72
CA ARG A 200 1.21 3.17 0.66
C ARG A 200 2.63 3.16 1.22
N LEU A 201 2.92 2.18 2.09
CA LEU A 201 4.27 2.05 2.61
C LEU A 201 5.23 1.61 1.50
N CYS A 202 4.81 0.77 0.55
CA CYS A 202 5.60 0.46 -0.63
C CYS A 202 5.64 1.63 -1.63
N GLY A 203 4.55 2.40 -1.76
CA GLY A 203 4.58 3.67 -2.50
C GLY A 203 5.64 4.64 -1.96
N PHE A 204 5.78 4.73 -0.63
CA PHE A 204 6.86 5.47 0.03
C PHE A 204 8.23 4.87 -0.29
N VAL A 205 8.39 3.54 -0.22
CA VAL A 205 9.66 2.86 -0.58
C VAL A 205 10.10 3.24 -1.99
N LEU A 206 9.19 3.23 -2.97
CA LEU A 206 9.52 3.62 -4.35
C LEU A 206 10.05 5.04 -4.45
N ALA A 207 9.41 5.98 -3.75
CA ALA A 207 9.84 7.38 -3.74
C ALA A 207 11.22 7.55 -3.08
N GLU A 208 11.49 6.81 -1.99
CA GLU A 208 12.79 6.80 -1.30
C GLU A 208 13.89 6.13 -2.13
N VAL A 209 13.57 5.11 -2.92
CA VAL A 209 14.51 4.52 -3.89
C VAL A 209 14.92 5.57 -4.92
N ALA A 210 13.97 6.32 -5.49
CA ALA A 210 14.26 7.39 -6.45
C ALA A 210 15.14 8.48 -5.81
N ARG A 211 14.80 8.93 -4.61
CA ARG A 211 15.59 9.92 -3.85
C ARG A 211 17.01 9.40 -3.60
N THR A 212 17.15 8.18 -3.12
CA THR A 212 18.46 7.58 -2.79
C THR A 212 19.35 7.43 -4.03
N LEU A 213 18.79 7.02 -5.17
CA LEU A 213 19.53 6.95 -6.44
C LEU A 213 20.02 8.32 -6.86
N ALA A 214 19.17 9.35 -6.75
CA ALA A 214 19.54 10.73 -7.12
C ALA A 214 20.63 11.30 -6.20
N GLU A 215 20.49 11.16 -4.88
CA GLU A 215 21.45 11.66 -3.88
C GLU A 215 22.83 10.96 -4.00
N LYS A 216 22.83 9.66 -4.29
CA LYS A 216 24.07 8.90 -4.54
C LYS A 216 24.65 9.15 -5.94
N GLY A 217 23.98 9.91 -6.81
CA GLY A 217 24.39 10.16 -8.17
C GLY A 217 24.43 8.91 -9.06
N ILE A 218 23.62 7.90 -8.74
CA ILE A 218 23.54 6.64 -9.49
C ILE A 218 22.71 6.88 -10.76
N LYS A 219 23.37 6.71 -11.90
CA LYS A 219 22.71 6.76 -13.21
C LYS A 219 22.42 5.32 -13.67
N PRO A 220 21.15 4.93 -13.77
CA PRO A 220 20.81 3.57 -14.13
C PRO A 220 21.15 3.27 -15.60
N ALA A 221 21.46 2.01 -15.88
CA ALA A 221 21.65 1.54 -17.26
C ALA A 221 20.32 1.25 -17.98
N TRP A 222 19.24 1.11 -17.23
CA TRP A 222 17.87 0.93 -17.70
C TRP A 222 17.03 2.16 -17.36
N ASN A 223 16.00 2.45 -18.15
CA ASN A 223 14.96 3.36 -17.70
C ASN A 223 14.25 2.73 -16.48
N VAL A 224 14.11 3.48 -15.42
CA VAL A 224 13.39 3.03 -14.22
C VAL A 224 12.07 3.78 -14.13
N VAL A 225 10.97 3.05 -14.15
CA VAL A 225 9.62 3.57 -13.94
C VAL A 225 9.22 3.23 -12.52
N PHE A 226 9.02 4.24 -11.69
CA PHE A 226 8.41 4.13 -10.37
C PHE A 226 6.91 4.33 -10.55
N ALA A 227 6.13 3.29 -10.40
CA ALA A 227 4.70 3.29 -10.64
C ALA A 227 3.94 3.22 -9.31
N ASN A 228 3.06 4.18 -9.07
CA ASN A 228 2.13 4.19 -7.96
C ASN A 228 0.73 4.02 -8.56
N THR A 229 0.28 2.76 -8.66
CA THR A 229 -0.91 2.40 -9.41
C THR A 229 -2.18 2.48 -8.55
N VAL A 230 -3.34 2.45 -9.18
CA VAL A 230 -4.64 2.58 -8.53
C VAL A 230 -5.44 1.28 -8.64
N GLN A 231 -6.46 1.13 -7.78
CA GLN A 231 -7.45 0.06 -7.88
C GLN A 231 -6.85 -1.36 -7.79
N GLU A 232 -5.82 -1.53 -6.95
CA GLU A 232 -5.29 -2.85 -6.63
C GLU A 232 -6.34 -3.68 -5.89
N GLU A 233 -6.95 -3.10 -4.86
CA GLU A 233 -7.85 -3.71 -3.89
C GLU A 233 -9.15 -4.30 -4.50
N ILE A 234 -9.41 -4.00 -5.77
CA ILE A 234 -10.54 -4.54 -6.53
C ILE A 234 -10.11 -5.40 -7.73
N GLY A 235 -8.83 -5.79 -7.79
CA GLY A 235 -8.30 -6.75 -8.77
C GLY A 235 -7.11 -6.27 -9.59
N CYS A 236 -6.22 -5.45 -9.03
CA CYS A 236 -4.93 -5.03 -9.63
C CYS A 236 -5.11 -4.31 -10.97
N VAL A 237 -6.19 -3.51 -11.09
CA VAL A 237 -6.66 -2.97 -12.39
C VAL A 237 -5.66 -1.98 -12.98
N GLY A 238 -5.19 -1.03 -12.16
CA GLY A 238 -4.26 0.02 -12.59
C GLY A 238 -2.94 -0.53 -13.09
N ALA A 239 -2.35 -1.47 -12.36
CA ALA A 239 -1.09 -2.10 -12.73
C ALA A 239 -1.17 -2.84 -14.08
N GLY A 240 -2.29 -3.56 -14.31
CA GLY A 240 -2.52 -4.22 -15.60
C GLY A 240 -2.61 -3.25 -16.76
N MET A 241 -3.32 -2.13 -16.59
CA MET A 241 -3.44 -1.07 -17.60
C MET A 241 -2.08 -0.39 -17.86
N LEU A 242 -1.35 -0.09 -16.79
CA LEU A 242 -0.06 0.59 -16.91
C LEU A 242 1.01 -0.30 -17.55
N ALA A 243 1.12 -1.56 -17.14
CA ALA A 243 2.03 -2.52 -17.76
C ALA A 243 1.73 -2.74 -19.26
N PHE A 244 0.43 -2.76 -19.62
CA PHE A 244 0.04 -2.82 -21.03
C PHE A 244 0.51 -1.60 -21.82
N ARG A 245 0.42 -0.40 -21.23
CA ARG A 245 0.83 0.86 -21.85
C ARG A 245 2.36 0.98 -21.98
N LEU A 246 3.08 0.72 -20.88
CA LEU A 246 4.52 0.97 -20.78
C LEU A 246 5.37 -0.13 -21.43
N GLN A 247 4.88 -1.37 -21.46
CA GLN A 247 5.60 -2.55 -21.98
C GLN A 247 7.00 -2.71 -21.35
N PRO A 248 7.10 -2.80 -20.02
CA PRO A 248 8.40 -2.93 -19.38
C PRO A 248 9.09 -4.24 -19.77
N ASP A 249 10.43 -4.22 -19.82
CA ASP A 249 11.27 -5.39 -20.09
C ASP A 249 11.43 -6.27 -18.85
N ALA A 250 11.25 -5.69 -17.66
CA ALA A 250 11.18 -6.40 -16.37
C ALA A 250 10.35 -5.59 -15.38
N ALA A 251 9.81 -6.25 -14.36
CA ALA A 251 9.07 -5.59 -13.29
C ALA A 251 9.36 -6.21 -11.91
N ILE A 252 9.37 -5.37 -10.88
CA ILE A 252 9.29 -5.78 -9.47
C ILE A 252 8.08 -5.07 -8.91
N CYS A 253 7.06 -5.85 -8.54
CA CYS A 253 5.87 -5.33 -7.89
C CYS A 253 6.07 -5.44 -6.38
N LEU A 254 5.99 -4.31 -5.70
CA LEU A 254 5.99 -4.24 -4.26
C LEU A 254 4.55 -4.37 -3.78
N ASP A 255 4.41 -4.95 -2.62
CA ASP A 255 3.17 -5.06 -1.89
C ASP A 255 3.48 -5.42 -0.43
N VAL A 256 2.49 -5.62 0.41
CA VAL A 256 2.69 -6.15 1.75
C VAL A 256 2.47 -7.67 1.79
N THR A 257 3.02 -8.34 2.80
CA THR A 257 2.74 -9.75 3.07
C THR A 257 2.48 -10.01 4.55
N HIS A 258 1.84 -11.11 4.86
CA HIS A 258 1.47 -11.46 6.23
C HIS A 258 2.68 -11.81 7.08
N ALA A 259 3.03 -10.97 8.07
CA ALA A 259 3.95 -11.37 9.12
C ALA A 259 3.28 -12.46 10.00
N THR A 260 3.95 -13.59 10.15
CA THR A 260 3.43 -14.79 10.85
C THR A 260 3.98 -14.94 12.27
N ASP A 261 4.58 -13.89 12.80
CA ASP A 261 5.13 -13.83 14.15
C ASP A 261 4.12 -13.32 15.21
N SER A 262 2.85 -13.17 14.83
CA SER A 262 1.75 -12.87 15.75
C SER A 262 1.25 -14.12 16.48
N PRO A 263 0.70 -13.99 17.71
CA PRO A 263 0.09 -15.10 18.41
C PRO A 263 -1.05 -15.76 17.62
N GLY A 264 -1.12 -17.08 17.63
CA GLY A 264 -2.21 -17.85 17.02
C GLY A 264 -1.98 -18.23 15.54
N LEU A 265 -0.86 -17.86 14.94
CA LEU A 265 -0.52 -18.27 13.57
C LEU A 265 0.36 -19.53 13.56
N ASP A 266 -0.02 -20.49 12.70
CA ASP A 266 0.72 -21.72 12.47
C ASP A 266 1.70 -21.54 11.30
N LYS A 267 2.99 -21.55 11.60
CA LYS A 267 4.07 -21.39 10.61
C LYS A 267 4.14 -22.54 9.60
N GLY A 268 3.72 -23.74 9.98
CA GLY A 268 3.62 -24.86 9.07
C GLY A 268 2.57 -24.66 7.98
N ARG A 269 1.58 -23.82 8.26
CA ARG A 269 0.50 -23.46 7.33
C ARG A 269 0.78 -22.20 6.52
N TYR A 270 1.38 -21.17 7.17
CA TYR A 270 1.46 -19.81 6.59
C TYR A 270 2.89 -19.33 6.28
N GLY A 271 3.91 -20.16 6.57
CA GLY A 271 5.31 -19.75 6.45
C GLY A 271 5.84 -19.09 7.72
N ASP A 272 7.11 -18.70 7.71
CA ASP A 272 7.78 -18.01 8.83
C ASP A 272 8.32 -16.67 8.35
N VAL A 273 7.46 -15.67 8.24
CA VAL A 273 7.79 -14.29 7.91
C VAL A 273 7.66 -13.43 9.16
N ARG A 274 8.66 -12.62 9.47
CA ARG A 274 8.74 -11.86 10.73
C ARG A 274 9.04 -10.40 10.49
N LEU A 275 8.47 -9.55 11.31
CA LEU A 275 8.82 -8.13 11.33
C LEU A 275 10.28 -7.93 11.77
N GLY A 276 10.99 -7.06 11.06
CA GLY A 276 12.37 -6.67 11.37
C GLY A 276 13.42 -7.65 10.91
N GLN A 277 13.10 -8.51 9.94
CA GLN A 277 14.01 -9.46 9.32
C GLN A 277 14.20 -9.18 7.82
N GLY A 278 13.84 -7.98 7.36
CA GLY A 278 13.94 -7.54 5.98
C GLY A 278 12.70 -7.83 5.14
N GLY A 279 12.69 -7.30 3.92
CA GLY A 279 11.65 -7.57 2.93
C GLY A 279 11.52 -9.06 2.61
N CYS A 280 10.40 -9.45 2.04
CA CYS A 280 10.07 -10.83 1.71
C CYS A 280 9.96 -11.03 0.20
N LEU A 281 10.76 -11.92 -0.35
CA LEU A 281 10.74 -12.26 -1.78
C LEU A 281 9.84 -13.47 -2.00
N SER A 282 8.85 -13.32 -2.88
CA SER A 282 7.92 -14.40 -3.22
C SER A 282 8.53 -15.35 -4.24
N PHE A 283 8.28 -16.65 -4.05
CA PHE A 283 8.66 -17.73 -4.96
C PHE A 283 7.43 -18.49 -5.46
N GLY A 284 7.30 -18.63 -6.75
CA GLY A 284 6.18 -19.33 -7.36
C GLY A 284 6.07 -19.07 -8.86
N PRO A 285 5.01 -19.57 -9.51
CA PRO A 285 4.88 -19.51 -10.98
C PRO A 285 4.81 -18.09 -11.56
N VAL A 286 4.39 -17.11 -10.79
CA VAL A 286 4.32 -15.70 -11.20
C VAL A 286 5.69 -15.03 -11.12
N CYS A 287 6.50 -15.42 -10.13
CA CYS A 287 7.77 -14.77 -9.82
C CYS A 287 8.90 -15.29 -10.72
N HIS A 288 9.51 -14.39 -11.48
CA HIS A 288 10.53 -14.77 -12.46
C HIS A 288 11.86 -15.16 -11.80
N PRO A 289 12.37 -16.38 -12.02
CA PRO A 289 13.52 -16.91 -11.28
C PRO A 289 14.82 -16.10 -11.49
N ASN A 290 15.01 -15.51 -12.68
CA ASN A 290 16.22 -14.73 -12.96
C ASN A 290 16.25 -13.40 -12.19
N ILE A 291 15.08 -12.78 -11.95
CA ILE A 291 14.98 -11.58 -11.11
C ILE A 291 15.21 -11.95 -9.65
N ASN A 292 14.55 -13.02 -9.17
CA ASN A 292 14.72 -13.51 -7.81
C ASN A 292 16.18 -13.85 -7.51
N ALA A 293 16.85 -14.57 -8.42
CA ALA A 293 18.25 -14.92 -8.24
C ALA A 293 19.17 -13.69 -8.13
N ARG A 294 18.88 -12.62 -8.89
CA ARG A 294 19.64 -11.35 -8.78
C ARG A 294 19.39 -10.67 -7.44
N LEU A 295 18.14 -10.59 -6.98
CA LEU A 295 17.80 -10.01 -5.67
C LEU A 295 18.45 -10.79 -4.52
N GLU A 296 18.41 -12.12 -4.55
CA GLU A 296 19.07 -12.96 -3.54
C GLU A 296 20.59 -12.79 -3.52
N LEU A 297 21.20 -12.72 -4.70
CA LEU A 297 22.66 -12.49 -4.81
C LEU A 297 23.04 -11.14 -4.19
N LEU A 298 22.33 -10.07 -4.51
CA LEU A 298 22.59 -8.73 -3.98
C LEU A 298 22.35 -8.66 -2.47
N SER A 299 21.29 -9.28 -1.96
CA SER A 299 21.03 -9.41 -0.54
C SER A 299 22.23 -10.07 0.18
N PHE A 300 22.74 -11.18 -0.36
CA PHE A 300 23.89 -11.88 0.21
C PHE A 300 25.19 -11.05 0.11
N GLU A 301 25.49 -10.46 -1.04
CA GLU A 301 26.73 -9.71 -1.27
C GLU A 301 26.82 -8.42 -0.44
N GLN A 302 25.68 -7.78 -0.16
CA GLN A 302 25.60 -6.50 0.55
C GLN A 302 25.11 -6.63 1.99
N ASP A 303 24.92 -7.86 2.49
CA ASP A 303 24.40 -8.16 3.84
C ASP A 303 23.05 -7.47 4.12
N ILE A 304 22.16 -7.39 3.11
CA ILE A 304 20.83 -6.82 3.23
C ILE A 304 19.87 -7.93 3.68
N PRO A 305 19.15 -7.77 4.80
CA PRO A 305 18.19 -8.77 5.27
C PRO A 305 17.09 -9.05 4.24
N LEU A 306 16.83 -10.34 3.97
CA LEU A 306 15.84 -10.80 3.01
C LEU A 306 15.18 -12.09 3.50
N GLN A 307 13.85 -12.14 3.45
CA GLN A 307 13.06 -13.30 3.77
C GLN A 307 12.49 -13.96 2.50
N ARG A 308 11.92 -15.14 2.64
CA ARG A 308 11.33 -15.91 1.53
C ARG A 308 9.93 -16.40 1.89
N GLU A 309 9.03 -16.30 0.93
CA GLU A 309 7.70 -16.89 1.00
C GLU A 309 7.34 -17.63 -0.28
N VAL A 310 6.25 -18.40 -0.24
CA VAL A 310 5.80 -19.21 -1.40
C VAL A 310 4.39 -18.78 -1.79
N SER A 311 4.24 -18.46 -3.08
CA SER A 311 2.97 -18.17 -3.74
C SER A 311 2.69 -19.22 -4.81
N GLY A 312 2.02 -20.31 -4.44
CA GLY A 312 1.90 -21.49 -5.30
C GLY A 312 1.05 -21.31 -6.56
N ARG A 313 0.21 -20.28 -6.66
CA ARG A 313 -0.70 -20.05 -7.79
C ARG A 313 -0.75 -18.58 -8.22
N SER A 314 -0.89 -17.69 -7.30
CA SER A 314 -0.99 -16.24 -7.48
C SER A 314 -0.29 -15.57 -6.32
N THR A 315 0.18 -14.35 -6.50
CA THR A 315 0.77 -13.54 -5.43
C THR A 315 -0.30 -12.82 -4.63
N GLY A 316 -1.46 -12.56 -5.23
CA GLY A 316 -2.51 -11.70 -4.66
C GLY A 316 -2.16 -10.22 -4.74
N THR A 317 -1.23 -9.84 -5.62
CA THR A 317 -0.67 -8.49 -5.78
C THR A 317 -0.70 -8.05 -7.24
N ASN A 318 -0.30 -6.84 -7.51
CA ASN A 318 -0.14 -6.28 -8.86
C ASN A 318 0.71 -7.15 -9.79
N ALA A 319 1.64 -7.95 -9.27
CA ALA A 319 2.45 -8.88 -10.04
C ALA A 319 1.58 -9.84 -10.87
N ASP A 320 0.40 -10.23 -10.37
CA ASP A 320 -0.53 -11.13 -11.06
C ASP A 320 -1.11 -10.55 -12.37
N GLN A 321 -1.12 -9.25 -12.52
CA GLN A 321 -1.55 -8.57 -13.75
C GLN A 321 -0.36 -8.19 -14.64
N VAL A 322 0.74 -7.76 -14.02
CA VAL A 322 1.93 -7.30 -14.73
C VAL A 322 2.58 -8.43 -15.53
N TYR A 323 2.84 -9.61 -14.90
CA TYR A 323 3.56 -10.71 -15.57
C TYR A 323 2.87 -11.22 -16.82
N ARG A 324 1.53 -11.13 -16.91
CA ARG A 324 0.73 -11.61 -18.05
C ARG A 324 0.36 -10.53 -19.05
N SER A 325 0.87 -9.30 -18.85
CA SER A 325 0.61 -8.22 -19.78
C SER A 325 1.20 -8.52 -21.14
N ARG A 326 0.42 -8.32 -22.21
CA ARG A 326 0.82 -8.53 -23.62
C ARG A 326 1.39 -9.93 -23.86
N GLY A 327 2.69 -10.02 -24.20
CA GLY A 327 3.42 -11.27 -24.48
C GLY A 327 4.09 -11.89 -23.24
N GLY A 328 3.85 -11.33 -22.08
CA GLY A 328 4.49 -11.68 -20.81
C GLY A 328 5.65 -10.75 -20.45
N VAL A 329 5.70 -10.33 -19.20
CA VAL A 329 6.76 -9.50 -18.62
C VAL A 329 7.47 -10.34 -17.56
N PRO A 330 8.80 -10.48 -17.60
CA PRO A 330 9.55 -11.01 -16.46
C PRO A 330 9.25 -10.16 -15.22
N ALA A 331 8.50 -10.71 -14.26
CA ALA A 331 8.06 -9.98 -13.08
C ALA A 331 8.28 -10.79 -11.80
N THR A 332 8.39 -10.13 -10.68
CA THR A 332 8.40 -10.76 -9.35
C THR A 332 7.63 -9.91 -8.34
N CYS A 333 7.29 -10.52 -7.20
CA CYS A 333 6.70 -9.83 -6.07
C CYS A 333 7.74 -9.74 -4.94
N PHE A 334 7.92 -8.54 -4.40
CA PHE A 334 8.82 -8.25 -3.29
C PHE A 334 8.06 -7.45 -2.23
N SER A 335 7.79 -8.07 -1.09
CA SER A 335 6.78 -7.60 -0.14
C SER A 335 7.37 -7.10 1.17
N LEU A 336 6.69 -6.13 1.80
CA LEU A 336 6.95 -5.71 3.17
C LEU A 336 6.15 -6.58 4.14
N PRO A 337 6.77 -7.19 5.16
CA PRO A 337 6.04 -7.90 6.20
C PRO A 337 5.13 -6.97 6.98
N LEU A 338 3.84 -7.34 7.12
CA LEU A 338 2.82 -6.57 7.80
C LEU A 338 2.01 -7.44 8.74
N ARG A 339 1.73 -6.96 9.95
CA ARG A 339 0.74 -7.54 10.86
C ARG A 339 -0.59 -6.85 10.69
N TYR A 340 -1.68 -7.59 10.89
CA TYR A 340 -3.03 -7.05 10.97
C TYR A 340 -3.50 -6.36 9.69
N MET A 341 -3.03 -6.84 8.53
CA MET A 341 -3.43 -6.36 7.19
C MET A 341 -4.95 -6.18 7.09
N HIS A 342 -5.40 -5.18 6.33
CA HIS A 342 -6.80 -4.81 6.16
C HIS A 342 -7.51 -4.39 7.47
N SER A 343 -6.75 -3.81 8.40
CA SER A 343 -7.27 -3.26 9.65
C SER A 343 -6.79 -1.82 9.88
N PRO A 344 -7.41 -1.07 10.79
CA PRO A 344 -6.94 0.29 11.10
C PRO A 344 -5.62 0.33 11.89
N VAL A 345 -5.07 -0.83 12.25
CA VAL A 345 -3.87 -0.98 13.09
C VAL A 345 -2.80 -1.85 12.41
N GLU A 346 -2.70 -1.77 11.11
CA GLU A 346 -1.63 -2.42 10.38
C GLU A 346 -0.28 -2.01 10.96
N THR A 347 0.63 -2.96 11.09
CA THR A 347 1.88 -2.74 11.81
C THR A 347 3.08 -3.24 11.02
N ALA A 348 4.02 -2.35 10.70
CA ALA A 348 5.27 -2.64 10.01
C ALA A 348 6.49 -2.34 10.89
N ASP A 349 7.66 -2.85 10.50
CA ASP A 349 8.95 -2.49 11.09
C ASP A 349 9.75 -1.61 10.12
N MET A 350 10.20 -0.45 10.56
CA MET A 350 10.94 0.49 9.72
C MET A 350 12.28 -0.07 9.20
N ARG A 351 12.85 -1.08 9.85
CA ARG A 351 14.04 -1.77 9.34
C ARG A 351 13.75 -2.61 8.09
N ASP A 352 12.53 -3.14 7.97
CA ASP A 352 12.10 -3.85 6.76
C ASP A 352 11.91 -2.87 5.61
N VAL A 353 11.39 -1.67 5.90
CA VAL A 353 11.29 -0.56 4.94
C VAL A 353 12.67 -0.20 4.39
N GLN A 354 13.66 0.02 5.28
CA GLN A 354 15.03 0.33 4.87
C GLN A 354 15.65 -0.79 4.05
N SER A 355 15.46 -2.04 4.47
CA SER A 355 15.94 -3.21 3.73
C SER A 355 15.38 -3.28 2.30
N CYS A 356 14.09 -2.96 2.10
CA CYS A 356 13.49 -2.90 0.79
C CYS A 356 14.09 -1.78 -0.07
N ILE A 357 14.31 -0.59 0.50
CA ILE A 357 14.95 0.53 -0.19
C ILE A 357 16.37 0.14 -0.63
N ASP A 358 17.17 -0.39 0.29
CA ASP A 358 18.56 -0.74 0.02
C ASP A 358 18.67 -1.82 -1.07
N LEU A 359 17.84 -2.85 -1.02
CA LEU A 359 17.86 -3.93 -2.00
C LEU A 359 17.42 -3.47 -3.39
N LEU A 360 16.40 -2.61 -3.49
CA LEU A 360 15.96 -2.05 -4.77
C LEU A 360 16.99 -1.08 -5.35
N VAL A 361 17.62 -0.24 -4.53
CA VAL A 361 18.73 0.63 -4.95
C VAL A 361 19.88 -0.22 -5.48
N ALA A 362 20.27 -1.28 -4.75
CA ALA A 362 21.31 -2.22 -5.19
C ALA A 362 20.93 -2.91 -6.51
N PHE A 363 19.67 -3.33 -6.66
CA PHE A 363 19.18 -3.95 -7.89
C PHE A 363 19.30 -3.00 -9.06
N VAL A 364 18.78 -1.78 -8.98
CA VAL A 364 18.87 -0.77 -10.03
C VAL A 364 20.32 -0.44 -10.37
N ALA A 365 21.18 -0.27 -9.36
CA ALA A 365 22.59 0.02 -9.55
C ALA A 365 23.37 -1.14 -10.21
N SER A 366 22.93 -2.38 -10.03
CA SER A 366 23.56 -3.57 -10.60
C SER A 366 23.24 -3.81 -12.08
N LEU A 367 22.23 -3.14 -12.62
CA LEU A 367 21.78 -3.34 -14.00
C LEU A 367 22.82 -2.82 -15.00
N THR A 368 23.00 -3.57 -16.06
CA THR A 368 23.82 -3.24 -17.21
C THR A 368 23.00 -3.24 -18.49
N SER A 369 23.48 -2.63 -19.55
CA SER A 369 22.83 -2.67 -20.87
C SER A 369 22.76 -4.07 -21.52
N GLN A 370 23.46 -5.05 -20.95
CA GLN A 370 23.51 -6.43 -21.43
C GLN A 370 22.54 -7.36 -20.68
N ASP A 371 21.93 -6.89 -19.61
CA ASP A 371 21.01 -7.69 -18.83
C ASP A 371 19.73 -8.02 -19.62
N ASP A 372 19.27 -9.24 -19.49
CA ASP A 372 18.03 -9.75 -20.07
C ASP A 372 17.48 -10.83 -19.14
N PHE A 373 16.35 -10.56 -18.51
CA PHE A 373 15.74 -11.48 -17.56
C PHE A 373 14.90 -12.58 -18.22
N ARG A 374 14.67 -12.52 -19.53
CA ARG A 374 13.89 -13.53 -20.26
C ARG A 374 14.59 -14.90 -20.26
N HIS A 375 13.79 -15.97 -20.26
CA HIS A 375 14.34 -17.30 -20.50
C HIS A 375 14.94 -17.40 -21.91
N ARG A 376 16.09 -18.04 -22.02
CA ARG A 376 16.74 -18.36 -23.29
C ARG A 376 16.76 -19.88 -23.50
N LEU A 377 16.52 -20.32 -24.72
CA LEU A 377 16.64 -21.72 -25.15
C LEU A 377 18.09 -22.07 -25.45
#